data_4b7ff57becc11156def8abd43833d778
#
_entry.id   4b7ff57becc11156def8abd43833d778
#
_cell.length_a   1.000
_cell.length_b   1.000
_cell.length_c   1.000
_cell.angle_alpha   90.00
_cell.angle_beta   90.00
_cell.angle_gamma   90.00
#
_symmetry.space_group_name_H-M   'P 1'
#
loop_
_entity.id
_entity.type
_entity.pdbx_description
1 polymer ?
#
loop_
_entity_poly.entity_id
_entity_poly.type
_entity_poly.pdbx_seq_one_letter_code
_entity_poly.pdbx_strand_id
1 'polypeptide(L)'
;MLGLGLGLYAKQSRALPALAVRPPGALAESDFLGACIRCGMCVRDCPYDTLSLAKPEDPVTTGTPYFTARNIPCEMCDDIPCVKACPTGALDHGLTDINKAKMGLAVLVDHETCLNFLGLRCDVCYRVCPVIDKAITLELVPNSRTGRHAMFLPTVHSEHCTGCGKCEKSCVTEEASIKVYP
;
A
#
# COMPACT_ATOMS: atom_id res chain seq x y z
N MET A 1 28.49 23.63 -16.22
CA MET A 1 27.21 23.74 -15.50
C MET A 1 26.22 22.57 -15.70
N LEU A 2 26.49 21.58 -16.55
CA LEU A 2 25.63 20.41 -16.78
C LEU A 2 25.64 19.37 -15.65
N GLY A 3 26.71 19.32 -14.85
CA GLY A 3 26.82 18.29 -13.79
C GLY A 3 25.92 18.48 -12.57
N LEU A 4 25.55 19.71 -12.20
CA LEU A 4 24.70 19.99 -11.05
C LEU A 4 23.23 19.58 -11.31
N GLY A 5 22.75 19.75 -12.55
CA GLY A 5 21.38 19.39 -12.92
C GLY A 5 21.13 17.87 -12.89
N LEU A 6 22.10 17.07 -13.32
CA LEU A 6 22.01 15.60 -13.28
C LEU A 6 22.03 15.05 -11.85
N GLY A 7 22.79 15.67 -10.94
CA GLY A 7 22.81 15.27 -9.53
C GLY A 7 21.50 15.55 -8.80
N LEU A 8 20.83 16.66 -9.09
CA LEU A 8 19.53 17.02 -8.52
C LEU A 8 18.42 16.12 -9.07
N TYR A 9 18.45 15.81 -10.36
CA TYR A 9 17.49 14.89 -10.98
C TYR A 9 17.63 13.46 -10.43
N ALA A 10 18.85 12.95 -10.27
CA ALA A 10 19.10 11.64 -9.70
C ALA A 10 18.69 11.52 -8.22
N LYS A 11 18.71 12.63 -7.47
CA LYS A 11 18.25 12.64 -6.07
C LYS A 11 16.73 12.68 -5.95
N GLN A 12 16.05 13.31 -6.91
CA GLN A 12 14.58 13.42 -6.94
C GLN A 12 13.91 12.13 -7.41
N SER A 13 14.61 11.30 -8.21
CA SER A 13 14.05 10.04 -8.74
C SER A 13 14.15 8.84 -7.78
N ARG A 14 14.63 9.02 -6.55
CA ARG A 14 14.84 7.92 -5.59
C ARG A 14 13.73 7.74 -4.55
N ALA A 15 12.85 8.70 -4.39
CA ALA A 15 11.75 8.61 -3.45
C ALA A 15 10.49 8.12 -4.15
N LEU A 16 9.84 7.10 -3.60
CA LEU A 16 8.49 6.73 -4.01
C LEU A 16 7.54 7.90 -3.66
N PRO A 17 6.58 8.21 -4.53
CA PRO A 17 5.51 9.13 -4.16
C PRO A 17 4.72 8.52 -2.98
N ALA A 18 4.17 9.38 -2.13
CA ALA A 18 3.48 8.97 -0.91
C ALA A 18 2.38 7.91 -1.07
N LEU A 19 1.89 7.71 -2.29
CA LEU A 19 0.81 6.75 -2.58
C LEU A 19 1.20 5.68 -3.62
N ALA A 20 2.47 5.58 -3.98
CA ALA A 20 2.96 4.54 -4.89
C ALA A 20 3.59 3.41 -4.11
N VAL A 21 2.99 2.24 -4.17
CA VAL A 21 3.37 1.07 -3.39
C VAL A 21 4.04 0.04 -4.28
N ARG A 22 5.10 -0.62 -3.80
CA ARG A 22 5.78 -1.71 -4.53
C ARG A 22 4.99 -3.01 -4.45
N PRO A 23 5.17 -3.93 -5.43
CA PRO A 23 4.60 -5.28 -5.37
C PRO A 23 5.03 -6.04 -4.10
N PRO A 24 4.27 -7.08 -3.70
CA PRO A 24 4.70 -7.95 -2.61
C PRO A 24 6.08 -8.56 -2.90
N GLY A 25 6.89 -8.69 -1.85
CA GLY A 25 8.25 -9.22 -1.94
C GLY A 25 9.28 -8.26 -2.52
N ALA A 26 8.93 -7.01 -2.84
CA ALA A 26 9.92 -6.05 -3.29
C ALA A 26 11.03 -5.87 -2.24
N LEU A 27 12.29 -5.92 -2.70
CA LEU A 27 13.45 -5.61 -1.87
C LEU A 27 13.40 -4.14 -1.40
N ALA A 28 14.30 -3.76 -0.50
CA ALA A 28 14.50 -2.36 -0.16
C ALA A 28 14.71 -1.52 -1.43
N GLU A 29 14.19 -0.29 -1.48
CA GLU A 29 14.06 0.48 -2.74
C GLU A 29 15.37 0.55 -3.55
N SER A 30 16.52 0.75 -2.89
CA SER A 30 17.83 0.78 -3.56
C SER A 30 18.18 -0.54 -4.25
N ASP A 31 17.94 -1.65 -3.56
CA ASP A 31 18.27 -2.99 -4.03
C ASP A 31 17.26 -3.44 -5.09
N PHE A 32 15.98 -3.08 -4.87
CA PHE A 32 14.94 -3.29 -5.86
C PHE A 32 15.26 -2.60 -7.18
N LEU A 33 15.65 -1.33 -7.15
CA LEU A 33 15.99 -0.57 -8.36
C LEU A 33 17.23 -1.12 -9.06
N GLY A 34 18.20 -1.67 -8.31
CA GLY A 34 19.39 -2.31 -8.83
C GLY A 34 19.11 -3.67 -9.48
N ALA A 35 18.17 -4.45 -8.92
CA ALA A 35 17.84 -5.79 -9.41
C ALA A 35 16.73 -5.78 -10.48
N CYS A 36 15.82 -4.79 -10.48
CA CYS A 36 14.69 -4.73 -11.40
C CYS A 36 15.14 -4.38 -12.84
N ILE A 37 15.04 -5.34 -13.74
CA ILE A 37 15.32 -5.16 -15.17
C ILE A 37 14.15 -4.56 -15.97
N ARG A 38 13.06 -4.18 -15.32
CA ARG A 38 11.87 -3.52 -15.92
C ARG A 38 11.19 -4.36 -17.02
N CYS A 39 11.24 -5.68 -16.91
CA CYS A 39 10.71 -6.60 -17.92
C CYS A 39 9.17 -6.66 -17.97
N GLY A 40 8.46 -6.16 -16.95
CA GLY A 40 7.00 -6.15 -16.87
C GLY A 40 6.34 -7.52 -16.59
N MET A 41 7.09 -8.59 -16.35
CA MET A 41 6.50 -9.92 -16.13
C MET A 41 5.59 -9.95 -14.90
N CYS A 42 5.97 -9.29 -13.80
CA CYS A 42 5.14 -9.18 -12.60
C CYS A 42 3.81 -8.43 -12.86
N VAL A 43 3.82 -7.47 -13.78
CA VAL A 43 2.60 -6.75 -14.20
C VAL A 43 1.70 -7.66 -15.03
N ARG A 44 2.28 -8.34 -16.02
CA ARG A 44 1.54 -9.28 -16.89
C ARG A 44 0.89 -10.43 -16.12
N ASP A 45 1.61 -10.97 -15.13
CA ASP A 45 1.17 -12.15 -14.38
C ASP A 45 0.28 -11.78 -13.17
N CYS A 46 0.00 -10.48 -12.96
CA CYS A 46 -0.99 -10.03 -11.97
C CYS A 46 -2.40 -10.26 -12.49
N PRO A 47 -3.21 -11.18 -11.91
CA PRO A 47 -4.53 -11.51 -12.44
C PRO A 47 -5.59 -10.43 -12.20
N TYR A 48 -5.25 -9.39 -11.44
CA TYR A 48 -6.18 -8.31 -11.07
C TYR A 48 -5.79 -6.94 -11.63
N ASP A 49 -4.79 -6.89 -12.51
CA ASP A 49 -4.29 -5.64 -13.10
C ASP A 49 -3.89 -4.57 -12.07
N THR A 50 -3.52 -5.02 -10.87
CA THR A 50 -3.12 -4.12 -9.78
C THR A 50 -1.85 -3.35 -10.13
N LEU A 51 -0.88 -4.02 -10.75
CA LEU A 51 0.44 -3.47 -11.02
C LEU A 51 0.47 -2.71 -12.35
N SER A 52 1.17 -1.59 -12.35
CA SER A 52 1.47 -0.79 -13.54
C SER A 52 2.97 -0.53 -13.64
N LEU A 53 3.50 -0.39 -14.85
CA LEU A 53 4.85 0.10 -15.05
C LEU A 53 4.84 1.63 -15.04
N ALA A 54 5.73 2.23 -14.28
CA ALA A 54 5.87 3.66 -14.18
C ALA A 54 6.25 4.28 -15.54
N LYS A 55 5.54 5.34 -15.93
CA LYS A 55 5.79 6.14 -17.12
C LYS A 55 6.76 7.28 -16.80
N PRO A 56 7.34 7.94 -17.83
CA PRO A 56 8.27 9.07 -17.61
C PRO A 56 7.66 10.25 -16.83
N GLU A 57 6.34 10.44 -16.92
CA GLU A 57 5.59 11.48 -16.22
C GLU A 57 5.26 11.13 -14.76
N ASP A 58 5.36 9.84 -14.40
CA ASP A 58 5.08 9.40 -13.04
C ASP A 58 6.21 9.80 -12.09
N PRO A 59 5.91 10.13 -10.84
CA PRO A 59 6.93 10.49 -9.85
C PRO A 59 7.70 9.28 -9.29
N VAL A 60 7.66 8.16 -9.99
CA VAL A 60 8.32 6.88 -9.67
C VAL A 60 9.35 6.57 -10.75
N THR A 61 10.39 5.82 -10.42
CA THR A 61 11.42 5.42 -11.40
C THR A 61 10.79 4.71 -12.59
N THR A 62 10.94 5.32 -13.77
CA THR A 62 10.33 4.87 -15.04
C THR A 62 10.59 3.40 -15.32
N GLY A 63 9.54 2.70 -15.76
CA GLY A 63 9.56 1.29 -16.12
C GLY A 63 9.52 0.33 -14.93
N THR A 64 9.54 0.81 -13.69
CA THR A 64 9.45 -0.06 -12.53
C THR A 64 7.99 -0.32 -12.13
N PRO A 65 7.64 -1.53 -11.63
CA PRO A 65 6.28 -1.84 -11.21
C PRO A 65 5.91 -1.13 -9.90
N TYR A 66 4.70 -0.64 -9.86
CA TYR A 66 4.07 -0.06 -8.67
C TYR A 66 2.55 -0.20 -8.73
N PHE A 67 1.87 0.10 -7.66
CA PHE A 67 0.43 0.27 -7.64
C PHE A 67 0.01 1.43 -6.72
N THR A 68 -1.20 1.93 -6.94
CA THR A 68 -1.82 2.94 -6.09
C THR A 68 -3.03 2.30 -5.40
N ALA A 69 -2.96 2.19 -4.08
CA ALA A 69 -3.94 1.47 -3.27
C ALA A 69 -5.38 1.96 -3.49
N ARG A 70 -5.58 3.28 -3.65
CA ARG A 70 -6.90 3.86 -3.90
C ARG A 70 -7.50 3.43 -5.23
N ASN A 71 -6.67 3.16 -6.25
CA ASN A 71 -7.14 2.77 -7.58
C ASN A 71 -7.47 1.27 -7.62
N ILE A 72 -6.44 0.43 -7.54
CA ILE A 72 -6.57 -1.03 -7.55
C ILE A 72 -5.63 -1.59 -6.47
N PRO A 73 -6.16 -2.05 -5.33
CA PRO A 73 -5.37 -2.60 -4.23
C PRO A 73 -4.81 -3.99 -4.59
N CYS A 74 -3.81 -4.45 -3.84
CA CYS A 74 -3.35 -5.83 -3.96
C CYS A 74 -4.41 -6.81 -3.43
N GLU A 75 -4.80 -7.79 -4.26
CA GLU A 75 -5.81 -8.79 -3.91
C GLU A 75 -5.31 -9.91 -3.01
N MET A 76 -4.01 -9.92 -2.67
CA MET A 76 -3.40 -10.87 -1.73
C MET A 76 -3.53 -12.34 -2.19
N CYS A 77 -3.10 -12.59 -3.43
CA CYS A 77 -3.13 -13.93 -4.02
C CYS A 77 -2.28 -14.93 -3.21
N ASP A 78 -2.82 -16.09 -2.87
CA ASP A 78 -2.11 -17.12 -2.08
C ASP A 78 -0.86 -17.64 -2.79
N ASP A 79 -0.91 -17.73 -4.13
CA ASP A 79 0.18 -18.24 -4.97
C ASP A 79 1.22 -17.18 -5.39
N ILE A 80 0.97 -15.91 -5.09
CA ILE A 80 1.83 -14.74 -5.33
C ILE A 80 2.46 -14.74 -6.75
N PRO A 81 1.65 -14.72 -7.82
CA PRO A 81 2.15 -14.93 -9.18
C PRO A 81 3.14 -13.85 -9.63
N CYS A 82 2.98 -12.62 -9.19
CA CYS A 82 3.90 -11.52 -9.50
C CYS A 82 5.33 -11.77 -8.96
N VAL A 83 5.47 -12.38 -7.78
CA VAL A 83 6.77 -12.75 -7.21
C VAL A 83 7.38 -13.91 -8.00
N LYS A 84 6.60 -14.94 -8.27
CA LYS A 84 7.07 -16.10 -9.06
C LYS A 84 7.54 -15.72 -10.46
N ALA A 85 6.89 -14.73 -11.06
CA ALA A 85 7.23 -14.24 -12.40
C ALA A 85 8.51 -13.39 -12.46
N CYS A 86 9.05 -12.96 -11.33
CA CYS A 86 10.23 -12.09 -11.31
C CYS A 86 11.52 -12.86 -11.62
N PRO A 87 12.20 -12.63 -12.76
CA PRO A 87 13.35 -13.45 -13.14
C PRO A 87 14.64 -13.07 -12.40
N THR A 88 14.70 -11.90 -11.76
CA THR A 88 15.93 -11.36 -11.18
C THR A 88 15.95 -11.39 -9.65
N GLY A 89 14.85 -11.78 -9.01
CA GLY A 89 14.72 -11.72 -7.56
C GLY A 89 14.58 -10.29 -7.00
N ALA A 90 14.29 -9.29 -7.85
CA ALA A 90 13.89 -7.97 -7.38
C ALA A 90 12.62 -8.03 -6.49
N LEU A 91 11.78 -9.04 -6.74
CA LEU A 91 10.75 -9.51 -5.83
C LEU A 91 11.26 -10.82 -5.20
N ASP A 92 11.39 -10.85 -3.88
CA ASP A 92 11.99 -11.94 -3.13
C ASP A 92 11.17 -13.24 -3.24
N HIS A 93 11.72 -14.25 -3.88
CA HIS A 93 11.11 -15.59 -4.01
C HIS A 93 11.00 -16.33 -2.67
N GLY A 94 11.67 -15.87 -1.62
CA GLY A 94 11.50 -16.36 -0.26
C GLY A 94 10.13 -16.01 0.35
N LEU A 95 9.42 -15.06 -0.24
CA LEU A 95 8.05 -14.73 0.16
C LEU A 95 7.09 -15.81 -0.37
N THR A 96 6.80 -16.81 0.45
CA THR A 96 5.90 -17.92 0.15
C THR A 96 4.51 -17.78 0.79
N ASP A 97 4.35 -16.85 1.73
CA ASP A 97 3.11 -16.55 2.43
C ASP A 97 2.79 -15.06 2.26
N ILE A 98 1.74 -14.76 1.50
CA ILE A 98 1.35 -13.39 1.20
C ILE A 98 1.02 -12.56 2.46
N ASN A 99 0.60 -13.18 3.55
CA ASN A 99 0.33 -12.50 4.81
C ASN A 99 1.59 -11.95 5.49
N LYS A 100 2.76 -12.39 5.05
CA LYS A 100 4.06 -11.87 5.50
C LYS A 100 4.60 -10.75 4.60
N ALA A 101 3.91 -10.42 3.52
CA ALA A 101 4.31 -9.32 2.66
C ALA A 101 4.33 -8.00 3.41
N LYS A 102 5.30 -7.15 3.09
CA LYS A 102 5.44 -5.79 3.62
C LYS A 102 5.56 -4.83 2.44
N MET A 103 4.41 -4.50 1.86
CA MET A 103 4.31 -3.58 0.72
C MET A 103 4.28 -2.11 1.16
N GLY A 104 3.77 -1.87 2.36
CA GLY A 104 3.61 -0.56 2.97
C GLY A 104 2.85 -0.66 4.28
N LEU A 105 2.48 0.48 4.84
CA LEU A 105 1.72 0.58 6.08
C LEU A 105 0.47 1.43 5.88
N ALA A 106 -0.69 0.90 6.26
CA ALA A 106 -1.91 1.67 6.34
C ALA A 106 -1.87 2.61 7.56
N VAL A 107 -2.16 3.88 7.34
CA VAL A 107 -2.18 4.91 8.37
C VAL A 107 -3.51 5.66 8.29
N LEU A 108 -4.16 5.86 9.43
CA LEU A 108 -5.32 6.74 9.51
C LEU A 108 -4.83 8.18 9.56
N VAL A 109 -5.01 8.89 8.44
CA VAL A 109 -4.44 10.23 8.22
C VAL A 109 -5.43 11.36 8.47
N ASP A 110 -6.73 11.07 8.41
CA ASP A 110 -7.77 12.07 8.56
C ASP A 110 -8.84 11.59 9.55
N HIS A 111 -8.80 12.18 10.73
CA HIS A 111 -9.79 11.93 11.78
C HIS A 111 -11.03 12.81 11.62
N GLU A 112 -10.93 13.93 10.91
CA GLU A 112 -12.02 14.92 10.80
C GLU A 112 -13.12 14.44 9.87
N THR A 113 -12.77 13.69 8.80
CA THR A 113 -13.73 13.13 7.84
C THR A 113 -14.08 11.67 8.12
N CYS A 114 -13.27 10.95 8.92
CA CYS A 114 -13.53 9.56 9.26
C CYS A 114 -14.84 9.41 10.05
N LEU A 115 -15.80 8.66 9.51
CA LEU A 115 -17.13 8.50 10.12
C LEU A 115 -17.08 7.99 11.56
N ASN A 116 -16.13 7.11 11.89
CA ASN A 116 -15.98 6.60 13.25
C ASN A 116 -15.58 7.70 14.24
N PHE A 117 -14.65 8.58 13.84
CA PHE A 117 -14.23 9.72 14.66
C PHE A 117 -15.31 10.80 14.75
N LEU A 118 -16.20 10.87 13.76
CA LEU A 118 -17.43 11.69 13.83
C LEU A 118 -18.51 11.08 14.71
N GLY A 119 -18.25 9.90 15.30
CA GLY A 119 -19.20 9.19 16.17
C GLY A 119 -20.32 8.47 15.42
N LEU A 120 -20.15 8.27 14.12
CA LEU A 120 -21.00 7.43 13.28
C LEU A 120 -20.41 6.00 13.22
N ARG A 121 -21.24 5.00 12.94
CA ARG A 121 -20.74 3.64 12.81
C ARG A 121 -20.22 3.40 11.39
N CYS A 122 -18.94 3.07 11.29
CA CYS A 122 -18.31 2.63 10.07
C CYS A 122 -17.26 1.56 10.40
N ASP A 123 -17.32 0.40 9.76
CA ASP A 123 -16.39 -0.70 9.97
C ASP A 123 -15.82 -1.25 8.65
N VAL A 124 -15.93 -0.47 7.56
CA VAL A 124 -15.55 -0.91 6.21
C VAL A 124 -14.08 -1.27 6.11
N CYS A 125 -13.16 -0.39 6.55
CA CYS A 125 -11.72 -0.64 6.49
C CYS A 125 -11.31 -1.87 7.31
N TYR A 126 -11.98 -2.13 8.43
CA TYR A 126 -11.79 -3.32 9.25
C TYR A 126 -12.26 -4.58 8.54
N ARG A 127 -13.50 -4.57 7.97
CA ARG A 127 -14.10 -5.76 7.34
C ARG A 127 -13.40 -6.22 6.07
N VAL A 128 -12.83 -5.29 5.30
CA VAL A 128 -12.16 -5.63 4.04
C VAL A 128 -10.71 -6.06 4.24
N CYS A 129 -10.19 -5.99 5.46
CA CYS A 129 -8.81 -6.36 5.76
C CYS A 129 -8.64 -7.88 5.64
N PRO A 130 -7.72 -8.39 4.79
CA PRO A 130 -7.44 -9.83 4.70
C PRO A 130 -6.88 -10.42 5.98
N VAL A 131 -6.23 -9.57 6.81
CA VAL A 131 -5.64 -9.94 8.10
C VAL A 131 -6.45 -9.28 9.24
N ILE A 132 -7.77 -9.40 9.16
CA ILE A 132 -8.72 -8.88 10.15
C ILE A 132 -8.38 -9.36 11.56
N ASP A 133 -8.67 -8.55 12.59
CA ASP A 133 -8.38 -8.79 14.01
C ASP A 133 -6.89 -8.84 14.37
N LYS A 134 -5.98 -8.86 13.39
CA LYS A 134 -4.53 -8.79 13.60
C LYS A 134 -3.94 -7.50 13.08
N ALA A 135 -4.16 -7.20 11.79
CA ALA A 135 -3.62 -5.99 11.15
C ALA A 135 -4.46 -4.75 11.41
N ILE A 136 -5.75 -4.92 11.66
CA ILE A 136 -6.67 -3.84 12.01
C ILE A 136 -7.68 -4.35 13.04
N THR A 137 -7.88 -3.55 14.10
CA THR A 137 -8.87 -3.80 15.16
C THR A 137 -9.81 -2.61 15.31
N LEU A 138 -10.90 -2.79 16.04
CA LEU A 138 -11.84 -1.71 16.39
C LEU A 138 -11.78 -1.50 17.91
N GLU A 139 -11.23 -0.37 18.33
CA GLU A 139 -11.19 0.02 19.75
C GLU A 139 -12.49 0.71 20.15
N LEU A 140 -13.08 0.25 21.26
CA LEU A 140 -14.25 0.89 21.85
C LEU A 140 -13.83 2.09 22.69
N VAL A 141 -14.28 3.27 22.30
CA VAL A 141 -14.02 4.52 23.02
C VAL A 141 -15.34 5.20 23.34
N PRO A 142 -15.50 5.82 24.54
CA PRO A 142 -16.68 6.61 24.85
C PRO A 142 -16.92 7.72 23.83
N ASN A 143 -18.17 7.86 23.36
CA ASN A 143 -18.53 8.91 22.44
C ASN A 143 -18.74 10.24 23.19
N SER A 144 -17.71 11.07 23.25
CA SER A 144 -17.73 12.36 23.95
C SER A 144 -18.69 13.37 23.33
N ARG A 145 -19.00 13.23 22.02
CA ARG A 145 -19.90 14.16 21.30
C ARG A 145 -21.37 13.95 21.68
N THR A 146 -21.81 12.71 21.84
CA THR A 146 -23.24 12.42 22.08
C THR A 146 -23.50 11.95 23.50
N GLY A 147 -22.49 11.51 24.24
CA GLY A 147 -22.60 10.85 25.54
C GLY A 147 -23.35 9.51 25.48
N ARG A 148 -23.66 9.04 24.28
CA ARG A 148 -24.40 7.78 24.01
C ARG A 148 -23.65 6.96 22.99
N HIS A 149 -23.68 5.64 23.16
CA HIS A 149 -22.99 4.67 22.30
C HIS A 149 -21.46 4.84 22.30
N ALA A 150 -20.75 3.74 22.11
CA ALA A 150 -19.31 3.77 21.91
C ALA A 150 -18.97 4.11 20.44
N MET A 151 -17.85 4.76 20.24
CA MET A 151 -17.19 4.82 18.93
C MET A 151 -16.34 3.58 18.75
N PHE A 152 -16.24 3.09 17.51
CA PHE A 152 -15.42 1.94 17.13
C PHE A 152 -14.25 2.44 16.29
N LEU A 153 -13.18 2.84 16.93
CA LEU A 153 -12.04 3.46 16.26
C LEU A 153 -11.15 2.40 15.60
N PRO A 154 -10.92 2.49 14.28
CA PRO A 154 -10.04 1.56 13.60
C PRO A 154 -8.59 1.84 14.00
N THR A 155 -7.92 0.82 14.54
CA THR A 155 -6.52 0.85 14.95
C THR A 155 -5.71 -0.10 14.09
N VAL A 156 -4.67 0.40 13.43
CA VAL A 156 -3.79 -0.40 12.56
C VAL A 156 -2.56 -0.87 13.36
N HIS A 157 -2.27 -2.17 13.25
CA HIS A 157 -1.12 -2.82 13.87
C HIS A 157 -0.04 -3.06 12.79
N SER A 158 1.04 -2.29 12.86
CA SER A 158 2.09 -2.25 11.83
C SER A 158 2.78 -3.60 11.62
N GLU A 159 2.94 -4.38 12.69
CA GLU A 159 3.56 -5.70 12.65
C GLU A 159 2.80 -6.71 11.80
N HIS A 160 1.48 -6.55 11.67
CA HIS A 160 0.60 -7.44 10.91
C HIS A 160 0.08 -6.83 9.61
N CYS A 161 0.21 -5.50 9.45
CA CYS A 161 -0.22 -4.83 8.22
C CYS A 161 0.68 -5.22 7.05
N THR A 162 0.08 -5.66 5.95
CA THR A 162 0.79 -6.04 4.71
C THR A 162 0.91 -4.88 3.71
N GLY A 163 0.14 -3.79 3.92
CA GLY A 163 0.10 -2.67 2.98
C GLY A 163 -0.67 -2.94 1.69
N CYS A 164 -1.57 -3.94 1.69
CA CYS A 164 -2.31 -4.33 0.48
C CYS A 164 -3.22 -3.24 -0.11
N GLY A 165 -3.66 -2.28 0.70
CA GLY A 165 -4.45 -1.14 0.25
C GLY A 165 -5.95 -1.33 0.19
N LYS A 166 -6.50 -2.51 0.53
CA LYS A 166 -7.95 -2.76 0.50
C LYS A 166 -8.73 -1.81 1.41
N CYS A 167 -8.18 -1.45 2.57
CA CYS A 167 -8.79 -0.48 3.48
C CYS A 167 -8.88 0.93 2.88
N GLU A 168 -7.85 1.38 2.16
CA GLU A 168 -7.84 2.67 1.47
C GLU A 168 -8.83 2.67 0.31
N LYS A 169 -8.82 1.64 -0.54
CA LYS A 169 -9.75 1.51 -1.67
C LYS A 169 -11.19 1.56 -1.23
N SER A 170 -11.52 0.87 -0.15
CA SER A 170 -12.90 0.71 0.32
C SER A 170 -13.37 1.83 1.25
N CYS A 171 -12.48 2.76 1.61
CA CYS A 171 -12.88 3.90 2.43
C CYS A 171 -13.99 4.69 1.74
N VAL A 172 -15.07 4.96 2.49
CA VAL A 172 -16.31 5.56 1.96
C VAL A 172 -16.24 7.07 1.79
N THR A 173 -15.20 7.72 2.35
CA THR A 173 -14.97 9.15 2.21
C THR A 173 -14.40 9.46 0.83
N GLU A 174 -14.68 10.63 0.28
CA GLU A 174 -14.20 11.07 -1.03
C GLU A 174 -12.67 11.00 -1.07
N GLU A 175 -11.98 11.67 -0.16
CA GLU A 175 -10.60 11.40 0.18
C GLU A 175 -10.56 10.31 1.26
N ALA A 176 -9.80 9.26 1.01
CA ALA A 176 -9.69 8.17 1.97
C ALA A 176 -9.07 8.65 3.29
N SER A 177 -9.79 8.47 4.40
CA SER A 177 -9.28 8.81 5.74
C SER A 177 -8.17 7.87 6.21
N ILE A 178 -8.03 6.70 5.59
CA ILE A 178 -6.95 5.75 5.79
C ILE A 178 -6.18 5.56 4.48
N LYS A 179 -4.86 5.76 4.51
CA LYS A 179 -3.99 5.69 3.32
C LYS A 179 -2.82 4.74 3.55
N VAL A 180 -2.33 4.13 2.48
CA VAL A 180 -1.16 3.25 2.53
C VAL A 180 0.07 4.00 2.04
N TYR A 181 1.09 4.01 2.88
CA TYR A 181 2.40 4.57 2.58
C TYR A 181 3.42 3.45 2.40
N PRO A 182 4.36 3.61 1.46
CA PRO A 182 5.45 2.67 1.25
C PRO A 182 6.43 2.60 2.42
#